data_af1e9c545cd2eb2ec34e10377f3f9f68
#
_entry.id   af1e9c545cd2eb2ec34e10377f3f9f68
#
_cell.length_a   1.000
_cell.length_b   1.000
_cell.length_c   1.000
_cell.angle_alpha   90.00
_cell.angle_beta   90.00
_cell.angle_gamma   90.00
#
_symmetry.space_group_name_H-M   'P 1'
#
loop_
_entity.id
_entity.type
_entity.pdbx_description
1 polymer ?
#
loop_
_entity_poly.entity_id
_entity_poly.type
_entity_poly.pdbx_seq_one_letter_code
_entity_poly.pdbx_strand_id
1 'polypeptide(L)'
;MFKTALVTGGNGNLGRLVAQNLEAMGTRVVSFDLPGSEGPHCDPRHAVVLGDMRDQSLLEDTLATHKPDVVIHLASMLSGSSEANPELAWDVNASSSIRLMRHCLDRNIGPFFFASTAATYGPDLASPVALTR
;
A
#
# COMPACT_ATOMS: atom_id res chain seq x y z
N MET A 1 3.18 -4.48 -18.87
CA MET A 1 4.15 -4.70 -17.76
C MET A 1 4.40 -3.33 -17.14
N PHE A 2 4.29 -3.20 -15.82
CA PHE A 2 4.54 -1.94 -15.12
C PHE A 2 6.05 -1.65 -15.08
N LYS A 3 6.42 -0.37 -15.20
CA LYS A 3 7.83 0.07 -15.10
C LYS A 3 8.21 0.38 -13.66
N THR A 4 7.33 1.06 -12.93
CA THR A 4 7.53 1.45 -11.54
C THR A 4 6.24 1.26 -10.75
N ALA A 5 6.33 0.55 -9.64
CA ALA A 5 5.22 0.34 -8.70
C ALA A 5 5.49 1.06 -7.38
N LEU A 6 4.52 1.78 -6.87
CA LEU A 6 4.49 2.22 -5.47
C LEU A 6 3.74 1.18 -4.64
N VAL A 7 4.38 0.67 -3.61
CA VAL A 7 3.79 -0.27 -2.66
C VAL A 7 3.75 0.38 -1.29
N THR A 8 2.57 0.79 -0.83
CA THR A 8 2.43 1.29 0.55
C THR A 8 2.28 0.12 1.51
N GLY A 9 2.87 0.20 2.70
CA GLY A 9 3.06 -0.97 3.55
C GLY A 9 4.08 -1.96 2.96
N GLY A 10 4.99 -1.45 2.12
CA GLY A 10 5.91 -2.25 1.30
C GLY A 10 6.96 -3.02 2.10
N ASN A 11 7.24 -2.59 3.33
CA ASN A 11 8.19 -3.27 4.22
C ASN A 11 7.51 -4.30 5.14
N GLY A 12 6.18 -4.39 5.14
CA GLY A 12 5.41 -5.41 5.84
C GLY A 12 5.54 -6.79 5.18
N ASN A 13 5.02 -7.83 5.84
CA ASN A 13 5.13 -9.21 5.36
C ASN A 13 4.55 -9.39 3.93
N LEU A 14 3.35 -8.90 3.70
CA LEU A 14 2.71 -8.99 2.37
C LEU A 14 3.41 -8.05 1.36
N GLY A 15 3.74 -6.83 1.80
CA GLY A 15 4.41 -5.84 0.96
C GLY A 15 5.73 -6.35 0.38
N ARG A 16 6.55 -7.00 1.18
CA ARG A 16 7.83 -7.59 0.73
C ARG A 16 7.63 -8.70 -0.29
N LEU A 17 6.64 -9.58 -0.09
CA LEU A 17 6.33 -10.63 -1.06
C LEU A 17 5.86 -10.04 -2.39
N VAL A 18 5.01 -9.02 -2.35
CA VAL A 18 4.55 -8.30 -3.53
C VAL A 18 5.72 -7.62 -4.23
N ALA A 19 6.58 -6.91 -3.48
CA ALA A 19 7.76 -6.25 -4.02
C ALA A 19 8.69 -7.23 -4.73
N GLN A 20 9.05 -8.34 -4.10
CA GLN A 20 9.90 -9.38 -4.68
C GLN A 20 9.34 -9.94 -5.99
N ASN A 21 8.02 -10.21 -6.05
CA ASN A 21 7.39 -10.70 -7.28
C ASN A 21 7.41 -9.65 -8.40
N LEU A 22 7.14 -8.39 -8.09
CA LEU A 22 7.21 -7.29 -9.06
C LEU A 22 8.63 -7.11 -9.59
N GLU A 23 9.63 -7.17 -8.71
CA GLU A 23 11.05 -7.07 -9.07
C GLU A 23 11.50 -8.24 -9.97
N ALA A 24 11.06 -9.46 -9.64
CA ALA A 24 11.32 -10.64 -10.48
C ALA A 24 10.71 -10.51 -11.88
N MET A 25 9.64 -9.75 -12.02
CA MET A 25 9.02 -9.39 -13.31
C MET A 25 9.69 -8.19 -14.00
N GLY A 26 10.73 -7.61 -13.40
CA GLY A 26 11.46 -6.46 -13.95
C GLY A 26 10.87 -5.10 -13.60
N THR A 27 9.86 -5.03 -12.75
CA THR A 27 9.25 -3.78 -12.27
C THR A 27 10.13 -3.16 -11.17
N ARG A 28 10.45 -1.87 -11.28
CA ARG A 28 11.09 -1.12 -10.20
C ARG A 28 10.09 -0.89 -9.09
N VAL A 29 10.45 -1.18 -7.84
CA VAL A 29 9.56 -0.99 -6.68
C VAL A 29 10.01 0.21 -5.84
N VAL A 30 9.04 0.96 -5.37
CA VAL A 30 9.16 1.99 -4.35
C VAL A 30 8.29 1.58 -3.18
N SER A 31 8.90 1.20 -2.06
CA SER A 31 8.17 0.94 -0.82
C SER A 31 7.96 2.23 -0.06
N PHE A 32 6.72 2.48 0.37
CA PHE A 32 6.37 3.55 1.30
C PHE A 32 5.88 2.92 2.60
N ASP A 33 6.55 3.19 3.70
CA ASP A 33 6.22 2.56 4.99
C ASP A 33 6.67 3.42 6.17
N LEU A 34 6.23 3.09 7.37
CA LEU A 34 6.61 3.80 8.58
C LEU A 34 8.12 3.65 8.87
N PRO A 35 8.75 4.67 9.48
CA PRO A 35 10.10 4.53 10.04
C PRO A 35 10.19 3.35 11.01
N GLY A 36 11.30 2.62 10.97
CA GLY A 36 11.52 1.42 11.78
C GLY A 36 11.01 0.12 11.15
N SER A 37 10.39 0.18 9.97
CA SER A 37 9.94 -1.00 9.21
C SER A 37 10.98 -1.50 8.21
N GLU A 38 12.13 -0.83 8.10
CA GLU A 38 13.17 -1.11 7.10
C GLU A 38 13.67 -2.56 7.20
N GLY A 39 14.06 -3.09 6.06
CA GLY A 39 14.61 -4.42 5.96
C GLY A 39 15.34 -4.62 4.64
N PRO A 40 16.02 -5.76 4.47
CA PRO A 40 16.79 -6.03 3.28
C PRO A 40 15.87 -6.15 2.05
N HIS A 41 16.30 -5.54 0.95
CA HIS A 41 15.70 -5.68 -0.37
C HIS A 41 16.70 -6.34 -1.33
N CYS A 42 16.21 -7.19 -2.22
CA CYS A 42 17.07 -7.97 -3.12
C CYS A 42 17.46 -7.17 -4.37
N ASP A 43 16.60 -6.29 -4.87
CA ASP A 43 16.86 -5.49 -6.06
C ASP A 43 17.53 -4.16 -5.69
N PRO A 44 18.71 -3.85 -6.25
CA PRO A 44 19.40 -2.57 -5.98
C PRO A 44 18.63 -1.34 -6.49
N ARG A 45 17.63 -1.54 -7.36
CA ARG A 45 16.75 -0.46 -7.85
C ARG A 45 15.57 -0.18 -6.90
N HIS A 46 15.39 -1.01 -5.88
CA HIS A 46 14.35 -0.82 -4.87
C HIS A 46 14.59 0.47 -4.11
N ALA A 47 13.58 1.32 -4.06
CA ALA A 47 13.62 2.56 -3.27
C ALA A 47 12.72 2.40 -2.04
N VAL A 48 13.17 2.94 -0.91
CA VAL A 48 12.38 2.98 0.33
C VAL A 48 12.15 4.44 0.71
N VAL A 49 10.89 4.81 0.90
CA VAL A 49 10.47 6.10 1.44
C VAL A 49 9.83 5.84 2.79
N LEU A 50 10.38 6.43 3.82
CA LEU A 50 9.89 6.27 5.19
C LEU A 50 9.01 7.45 5.59
N GLY A 51 7.76 7.17 5.91
CA GLY A 51 6.80 8.17 6.29
C GLY A 51 5.45 7.61 6.71
N ASP A 52 4.65 8.49 7.27
CA ASP A 52 3.27 8.18 7.64
C ASP A 52 2.34 8.43 6.45
N MET A 53 1.38 7.56 6.22
CA MET A 53 0.35 7.71 5.17
C MET A 53 -0.48 8.99 5.31
N ARG A 54 -0.48 9.61 6.48
CA ARG A 54 -1.15 10.90 6.75
C ARG A 54 -0.35 12.11 6.28
N ASP A 55 0.95 11.94 6.03
CA ASP A 55 1.81 13.00 5.48
C ASP A 55 1.58 13.17 3.99
N GLN A 56 0.66 14.08 3.66
CA GLN A 56 0.25 14.35 2.29
C GLN A 56 1.39 14.94 1.43
N SER A 57 2.22 15.80 2.04
CA SER A 57 3.33 16.40 1.34
C SER A 57 4.36 15.36 0.91
N LEU A 58 4.71 14.46 1.83
CA LEU A 58 5.64 13.36 1.53
C LEU A 58 5.08 12.40 0.49
N LEU A 59 3.78 12.10 0.53
CA LEU A 59 3.12 11.29 -0.49
C LEU A 59 3.15 11.95 -1.86
N GLU A 60 2.85 13.24 -1.93
CA GLU A 60 2.90 14.02 -3.18
C GLU A 60 4.32 14.05 -3.76
N ASP A 61 5.31 14.32 -2.94
CA ASP A 61 6.72 14.31 -3.32
C ASP A 61 7.18 12.94 -3.80
N THR A 62 6.73 11.88 -3.13
CA THR A 62 7.00 10.49 -3.52
C THR A 62 6.44 10.19 -4.91
N LEU A 63 5.17 10.52 -5.16
CA LEU A 63 4.52 10.33 -6.45
C LEU A 63 5.18 11.16 -7.56
N ALA A 64 5.55 12.42 -7.27
CA ALA A 64 6.19 13.31 -8.22
C ALA A 64 7.61 12.84 -8.58
N THR A 65 8.37 12.37 -7.59
CA THR A 65 9.76 11.94 -7.76
C THR A 65 9.84 10.61 -8.49
N HIS A 66 9.07 9.62 -8.05
CA HIS A 66 9.19 8.25 -8.54
C HIS A 66 8.31 7.93 -9.74
N LYS A 67 7.26 8.71 -9.96
CA LYS A 67 6.31 8.61 -11.09
C LYS A 67 5.84 7.17 -11.32
N PRO A 68 5.25 6.51 -10.31
CA PRO A 68 4.79 5.14 -10.48
C PRO A 68 3.69 5.06 -11.54
N ASP A 69 3.63 3.98 -12.27
CA ASP A 69 2.56 3.67 -13.21
C ASP A 69 1.51 2.71 -12.64
N VAL A 70 1.75 2.22 -11.41
CA VAL A 70 0.80 1.44 -10.61
C VAL A 70 0.99 1.71 -9.12
N VAL A 71 -0.10 1.69 -8.37
CA VAL A 71 -0.07 1.75 -6.90
C VAL A 71 -0.71 0.50 -6.32
N ILE A 72 0.00 -0.14 -5.39
CA ILE A 72 -0.49 -1.27 -4.60
C ILE A 72 -0.56 -0.81 -3.14
N HIS A 73 -1.77 -0.57 -2.66
CA HIS A 73 -2.00 0.01 -1.35
C HIS A 73 -2.30 -1.08 -0.32
N LEU A 74 -1.29 -1.36 0.52
CA LEU A 74 -1.34 -2.37 1.58
C LEU A 74 -1.17 -1.77 2.99
N ALA A 75 -0.80 -0.49 3.09
CA ALA A 75 -0.64 0.19 4.37
C ALA A 75 -1.97 0.25 5.11
N SER A 76 -1.99 -0.28 6.32
CA SER A 76 -3.17 -0.24 7.19
C SER A 76 -2.78 -0.47 8.65
N MET A 77 -3.57 0.07 9.57
CA MET A 77 -3.56 -0.34 10.97
C MET A 77 -4.36 -1.64 11.11
N LEU A 78 -3.76 -2.61 11.80
CA LEU A 78 -4.40 -3.91 12.07
C LEU A 78 -5.45 -3.81 13.18
N SER A 79 -6.35 -4.80 13.26
CA SER A 79 -7.53 -4.81 14.15
C SER A 79 -7.21 -4.41 15.60
N GLY A 80 -6.24 -5.04 16.25
CA GLY A 80 -5.91 -4.73 17.65
C GLY A 80 -5.47 -3.28 17.88
N SER A 81 -4.65 -2.73 16.96
CA SER A 81 -4.23 -1.32 17.03
C SER A 81 -5.40 -0.38 16.68
N SER A 82 -6.27 -0.79 15.78
CA SER A 82 -7.45 -0.01 15.35
C SER A 82 -8.50 0.07 16.47
N GLU A 83 -8.71 -1.01 17.21
CA GLU A 83 -9.60 -1.02 18.37
C GLU A 83 -9.09 -0.14 19.51
N ALA A 84 -7.77 -0.12 19.72
CA ALA A 84 -7.14 0.73 20.73
C ALA A 84 -7.20 2.23 20.39
N ASN A 85 -7.22 2.58 19.11
CA ASN A 85 -7.30 3.97 18.64
C ASN A 85 -8.12 4.08 17.35
N PRO A 86 -9.46 4.10 17.44
CA PRO A 86 -10.34 4.07 16.28
C PRO A 86 -10.26 5.35 15.42
N GLU A 87 -10.00 6.51 16.02
CA GLU A 87 -9.86 7.77 15.26
C GLU A 87 -8.61 7.74 14.37
N LEU A 88 -7.48 7.30 14.94
CA LEU A 88 -6.25 7.11 14.18
C LEU A 88 -6.43 6.06 13.10
N ALA A 89 -7.10 4.95 13.40
CA ALA A 89 -7.38 3.90 12.45
C ALA A 89 -8.23 4.40 11.28
N TRP A 90 -9.25 5.23 11.55
CA TRP A 90 -10.03 5.86 10.49
C TRP A 90 -9.18 6.76 9.61
N ASP A 91 -8.32 7.59 10.22
CA ASP A 91 -7.48 8.50 9.44
C ASP A 91 -6.45 7.75 8.59
N VAL A 92 -5.82 6.70 9.12
CA VAL A 92 -4.85 5.88 8.39
C VAL A 92 -5.54 4.98 7.35
N ASN A 93 -6.60 4.24 7.72
CA ASN A 93 -7.17 3.21 6.85
C ASN A 93 -8.17 3.76 5.83
N ALA A 94 -8.88 4.84 6.15
CA ALA A 94 -9.90 5.41 5.27
C ALA A 94 -9.46 6.74 4.66
N SER A 95 -9.21 7.77 5.49
CA SER A 95 -8.93 9.10 4.99
C SER A 95 -7.67 9.16 4.11
N SER A 96 -6.58 8.53 4.56
CA SER A 96 -5.31 8.49 3.81
C SER A 96 -5.45 7.72 2.50
N SER A 97 -6.20 6.61 2.49
CA SER A 97 -6.46 5.82 1.29
C SER A 97 -7.21 6.63 0.23
N ILE A 98 -8.25 7.38 0.64
CA ILE A 98 -9.02 8.25 -0.26
C ILE A 98 -8.13 9.37 -0.81
N ARG A 99 -7.29 9.98 0.02
CA ARG A 99 -6.36 11.03 -0.41
C ARG A 99 -5.35 10.48 -1.41
N LEU A 100 -4.75 9.31 -1.14
CA LEU A 100 -3.83 8.67 -2.07
C LEU A 100 -4.49 8.36 -3.43
N MET A 101 -5.74 7.85 -3.43
CA MET A 101 -6.49 7.64 -4.67
C MET A 101 -6.70 8.94 -5.46
N ARG A 102 -7.01 10.05 -4.77
CA ARG A 102 -7.14 11.38 -5.42
C ARG A 102 -5.82 11.83 -6.03
N HIS A 103 -4.72 11.72 -5.30
CA HIS A 103 -3.38 12.04 -5.84
C HIS A 103 -3.04 11.22 -7.09
N CYS A 104 -3.45 9.93 -7.12
CA CYS A 104 -3.26 9.09 -8.29
C CYS A 104 -4.11 9.56 -9.47
N LEU A 105 -5.37 9.90 -9.25
CA LEU A 105 -6.27 10.44 -10.29
C LEU A 105 -5.73 11.74 -10.88
N ASP A 106 -5.34 12.70 -10.03
CA ASP A 106 -4.83 14.01 -10.43
C ASP A 106 -3.56 13.91 -11.28
N ARG A 107 -2.78 12.83 -11.11
CA ARG A 107 -1.53 12.55 -11.83
C ARG A 107 -1.67 11.55 -12.97
N ASN A 108 -2.88 11.08 -13.24
CA ASN A 108 -3.14 10.01 -14.23
C ASN A 108 -2.28 8.76 -13.96
N ILE A 109 -2.03 8.44 -12.71
CA ILE A 109 -1.38 7.19 -12.33
C ILE A 109 -2.37 6.06 -12.59
N GLY A 110 -1.91 5.01 -13.26
CA GLY A 110 -2.70 3.89 -13.78
C GLY A 110 -3.40 3.05 -12.69
N PRO A 111 -3.38 1.72 -12.76
CA PRO A 111 -4.16 0.89 -11.84
C PRO A 111 -3.83 1.15 -10.38
N PHE A 112 -4.88 1.23 -9.56
CA PHE A 112 -4.79 1.32 -8.10
C PHE A 112 -5.37 0.04 -7.50
N PHE A 113 -4.52 -0.76 -6.87
CA PHE A 113 -4.92 -1.97 -6.16
C PHE A 113 -5.06 -1.69 -4.67
N PHE A 114 -6.23 -1.97 -4.14
CA PHE A 114 -6.54 -1.88 -2.72
C PHE A 114 -6.82 -3.28 -2.16
N ALA A 115 -6.05 -3.68 -1.17
CA ALA A 115 -6.22 -4.98 -0.52
C ALA A 115 -7.39 -4.94 0.47
N SER A 116 -8.60 -5.18 0.04
CA SER A 116 -9.77 -5.27 0.91
C SER A 116 -9.51 -6.07 2.21
N THR A 117 -10.53 -6.47 2.94
CA THR A 117 -10.39 -7.21 4.19
C THR A 117 -11.28 -8.45 4.21
N ALA A 118 -10.79 -9.52 4.81
CA ALA A 118 -11.58 -10.73 5.06
C ALA A 118 -12.79 -10.48 5.98
N ALA A 119 -12.76 -9.42 6.79
CA ALA A 119 -13.86 -9.03 7.67
C ALA A 119 -15.16 -8.69 6.91
N THR A 120 -15.08 -8.37 5.61
CA THR A 120 -16.26 -8.14 4.77
C THR A 120 -17.15 -9.38 4.62
N TYR A 121 -16.62 -10.57 4.87
CA TYR A 121 -17.37 -11.82 4.76
C TYR A 121 -18.13 -12.21 6.04
N GLY A 122 -17.87 -11.53 7.17
CA GLY A 122 -18.46 -11.83 8.46
C GLY A 122 -17.90 -13.08 9.16
N PRO A 123 -18.44 -13.44 10.33
CA PRO A 123 -17.93 -14.56 11.13
C PRO A 123 -18.30 -15.94 10.59
N ASP A 124 -19.37 -16.04 9.81
CA ASP A 124 -19.92 -17.32 9.32
C ASP A 124 -19.48 -17.57 7.86
N LEU A 125 -18.18 -17.79 7.67
CA LEU A 125 -17.64 -18.10 6.36
C LEU A 125 -18.00 -19.52 5.94
N ALA A 126 -18.86 -19.65 4.93
CA ALA A 126 -19.03 -20.93 4.23
C ALA A 126 -17.79 -21.22 3.36
N SER A 127 -17.37 -22.48 3.29
CA SER A 127 -16.27 -22.89 2.40
C SER A 127 -16.83 -23.78 1.28
N PRO A 128 -16.63 -23.45 0.00
CA PRO A 128 -15.94 -22.26 -0.53
C PRO A 128 -16.76 -20.97 -0.41
N VAL A 129 -16.08 -19.84 -0.18
CA VAL A 129 -16.71 -18.50 -0.14
C VAL A 129 -17.13 -18.11 -1.54
N ALA A 130 -18.41 -17.79 -1.74
CA ALA A 130 -18.87 -17.24 -3.01
C ALA A 130 -18.30 -15.81 -3.20
N LEU A 131 -17.80 -15.53 -4.41
CA LEU A 131 -17.39 -14.17 -4.75
C LEU A 131 -18.61 -13.25 -4.68
N THR A 132 -18.55 -12.26 -3.79
CA THR A 132 -19.53 -11.17 -3.75
C THR A 132 -19.25 -10.25 -4.94
N ARG A 133 -20.24 -10.05 -5.77
CA ARG A 133 -20.18 -9.09 -6.91
C ARG A 133 -20.62 -7.73 -6.45
#